data_d4cdf660808bc2f88dc43145e03af644
#
_entry.id   d4cdf660808bc2f88dc43145e03af644
#
_cell.length_a   1.000
_cell.length_b   1.000
_cell.length_c   1.000
_cell.angle_alpha   90.00
_cell.angle_beta   90.00
_cell.angle_gamma   90.00
#
_symmetry.space_group_name_H-M   'P 1'
#
loop_
_entity.id
_entity.type
_entity.pdbx_description
1 polymer ?
#
loop_
_entity_poly.entity_id
_entity_poly.type
_entity_poly.pdbx_seq_one_letter_code
_entity_poly.pdbx_strand_id
1 'polypeptide(L)'
;MEKGLVLNTSYDIFYLGKSISQYDNLVHDKNQYDNPSRFDDYEIEIHGYIIELWCEDDHIVNICCRESCIYNGNELIKMNFEKFLSVIKEEPSNHEICYIPCKDNWGQNQHVYVFDKSGLQVWVWRGKIKTIIIYDTNSDVE
;
A
#
# COMPACT_ATOMS: atom_id res chain seq x y z
N MET A 1 1.39 4.63 -20.87
CA MET A 1 0.16 4.82 -20.09
C MET A 1 0.23 4.02 -18.80
N GLU A 2 -0.07 4.66 -17.71
CA GLU A 2 -0.05 4.00 -16.42
C GLU A 2 -1.25 3.10 -16.25
N LYS A 3 -1.04 1.90 -15.76
CA LYS A 3 -2.15 1.00 -15.45
C LYS A 3 -2.86 1.37 -14.16
N GLY A 4 -2.12 1.92 -13.21
CA GLY A 4 -2.66 2.22 -11.91
C GLY A 4 -2.99 0.99 -11.09
N LEU A 5 -3.91 1.16 -10.14
CA LEU A 5 -4.30 0.11 -9.20
C LEU A 5 -5.29 -0.85 -9.87
N VAL A 6 -4.98 -2.14 -9.76
CA VAL A 6 -5.90 -3.22 -10.08
C VAL A 6 -6.16 -3.97 -8.78
N LEU A 7 -7.40 -3.95 -8.31
CA LEU A 7 -7.76 -4.50 -7.00
C LEU A 7 -7.35 -5.95 -6.86
N ASN A 8 -6.79 -6.31 -5.71
CA ASN A 8 -6.33 -7.66 -5.38
C ASN A 8 -5.17 -8.17 -6.24
N THR A 9 -4.58 -7.34 -7.10
CA THR A 9 -3.68 -7.85 -8.12
C THR A 9 -2.36 -7.10 -8.19
N SER A 10 -2.41 -5.79 -8.42
CA SER A 10 -1.20 -5.08 -8.81
C SER A 10 -1.34 -3.58 -8.65
N TYR A 11 -0.19 -2.92 -8.66
CA TYR A 11 -0.14 -1.49 -8.91
C TYR A 11 0.88 -1.24 -10.02
N ASP A 12 0.41 -0.68 -11.13
CA ASP A 12 1.23 -0.39 -12.31
C ASP A 12 1.89 -1.69 -12.81
N ILE A 13 3.22 -1.77 -12.82
CA ILE A 13 3.93 -2.96 -13.31
C ILE A 13 4.22 -3.97 -12.19
N PHE A 14 3.90 -3.62 -10.93
CA PHE A 14 4.23 -4.47 -9.78
C PHE A 14 3.05 -5.36 -9.45
N TYR A 15 3.29 -6.66 -9.46
CA TYR A 15 2.23 -7.66 -9.24
C TYR A 15 2.47 -8.41 -7.94
N LEU A 16 1.40 -8.54 -7.15
CA LEU A 16 1.45 -9.38 -5.95
C LEU A 16 1.81 -10.80 -6.34
N GLY A 17 2.69 -11.42 -5.55
CA GLY A 17 3.13 -12.80 -5.78
C GLY A 17 4.30 -12.95 -6.71
N LYS A 18 4.73 -11.89 -7.39
CA LYS A 18 5.89 -11.95 -8.28
C LYS A 18 7.18 -11.89 -7.49
N SER A 19 8.24 -12.47 -8.02
CA SER A 19 9.55 -12.39 -7.43
C SER A 19 10.12 -10.98 -7.58
N ILE A 20 10.71 -10.47 -6.49
CA ILE A 20 11.32 -9.14 -6.52
C ILE A 20 12.49 -9.08 -7.51
N SER A 21 13.10 -10.20 -7.82
CA SER A 21 14.21 -10.25 -8.77
C SER A 21 13.82 -9.75 -10.17
N GLN A 22 12.52 -9.79 -10.50
CA GLN A 22 12.05 -9.27 -11.78
C GLN A 22 12.16 -7.76 -11.89
N TYR A 23 12.38 -7.07 -10.76
CA TYR A 23 12.43 -5.61 -10.72
C TYR A 23 13.77 -5.08 -10.23
N ASP A 24 14.82 -5.91 -10.26
CA ASP A 24 16.14 -5.54 -9.71
C ASP A 24 16.68 -4.23 -10.27
N ASN A 25 16.47 -3.97 -11.56
CA ASN A 25 16.99 -2.73 -12.19
C ASN A 25 16.27 -1.48 -11.70
N LEU A 26 15.12 -1.64 -11.05
CA LEU A 26 14.31 -0.51 -10.62
C LEU A 26 14.44 -0.22 -9.13
N VAL A 27 15.08 -1.12 -8.37
CA VAL A 27 15.19 -0.96 -6.93
C VAL A 27 16.07 0.25 -6.62
N HIS A 28 15.48 1.23 -5.92
CA HIS A 28 16.15 2.45 -5.50
C HIS A 28 16.85 2.26 -4.16
N ASP A 29 16.18 1.56 -3.25
CA ASP A 29 16.72 1.27 -1.93
C ASP A 29 16.14 -0.06 -1.44
N LYS A 30 16.85 -0.68 -0.50
CA LYS A 30 16.52 -2.02 -0.07
C LYS A 30 16.85 -2.18 1.40
N ASN A 31 15.87 -2.59 2.18
CA ASN A 31 16.05 -2.89 3.60
C ASN A 31 15.75 -4.37 3.83
N GLN A 32 16.78 -5.12 4.17
CA GLN A 32 16.64 -6.54 4.51
C GLN A 32 16.81 -6.72 6.02
N TYR A 33 16.03 -7.62 6.58
CA TYR A 33 16.00 -7.85 8.01
C TYR A 33 16.35 -9.29 8.33
N ASP A 34 17.11 -9.47 9.42
CA ASP A 34 17.44 -10.81 9.90
C ASP A 34 16.30 -11.44 10.69
N ASN A 35 15.36 -10.64 11.13
CA ASN A 35 14.22 -11.13 11.92
C ASN A 35 13.19 -11.77 10.99
N PRO A 36 12.91 -13.07 11.10
CA PRO A 36 12.00 -13.74 10.17
C PRO A 36 10.55 -13.27 10.27
N SER A 37 10.18 -12.50 11.30
CA SER A 37 8.84 -11.96 11.42
C SER A 37 8.67 -10.64 10.68
N ARG A 38 9.72 -10.13 10.06
CA ARG A 38 9.67 -8.86 9.31
C ARG A 38 9.81 -9.12 7.83
N PHE A 39 9.08 -8.33 7.05
CA PHE A 39 9.20 -8.35 5.59
C PHE A 39 10.41 -7.54 5.17
N ASP A 40 11.05 -7.94 4.08
CA ASP A 40 12.07 -7.11 3.46
C ASP A 40 11.37 -6.00 2.68
N ASP A 41 11.88 -4.78 2.80
CA ASP A 41 11.31 -3.61 2.14
C ASP A 41 12.19 -3.17 0.98
N TYR A 42 11.56 -2.88 -0.15
CA TYR A 42 12.26 -2.36 -1.32
C TYR A 42 11.58 -1.07 -1.74
N GLU A 43 12.38 -0.01 -1.93
CA GLU A 43 11.87 1.26 -2.46
C GLU A 43 12.17 1.32 -3.94
N ILE A 44 11.15 1.61 -4.73
CA ILE A 44 11.28 1.73 -6.17
C ILE A 44 10.68 3.05 -6.60
N GLU A 45 11.41 3.77 -7.45
CA GLU A 45 10.89 5.01 -8.01
C GLU A 45 10.31 4.73 -9.38
N ILE A 46 9.06 5.14 -9.59
CA ILE A 46 8.40 5.00 -10.87
C ILE A 46 7.52 6.24 -11.10
N HIS A 47 7.59 6.81 -12.29
CA HIS A 47 6.82 8.01 -12.67
C HIS A 47 7.05 9.17 -11.69
N GLY A 48 8.24 9.26 -11.09
CA GLY A 48 8.55 10.32 -10.14
C GLY A 48 8.07 10.08 -8.72
N TYR A 49 7.52 8.93 -8.41
CA TYR A 49 6.99 8.60 -7.08
C TYR A 49 7.70 7.38 -6.52
N ILE A 50 7.84 7.37 -5.18
CA ILE A 50 8.42 6.23 -4.48
C ILE A 50 7.29 5.28 -4.09
N ILE A 51 7.47 4.00 -4.40
CA ILE A 51 6.57 2.93 -4.02
C ILE A 51 7.37 1.92 -3.22
N GLU A 52 6.81 1.43 -2.12
CA GLU A 52 7.46 0.39 -1.32
C GLU A 52 6.85 -0.96 -1.67
N LEU A 53 7.73 -1.94 -1.86
CA LEU A 53 7.33 -3.32 -2.06
C LEU A 53 7.77 -4.11 -0.83
N TRP A 54 6.83 -4.74 -0.15
CA TRP A 54 7.14 -5.59 1.00
C TRP A 54 7.13 -7.04 0.53
N CYS A 55 8.23 -7.74 0.81
CA CYS A 55 8.43 -9.08 0.28
C CYS A 55 8.63 -10.10 1.38
N GLU A 56 8.15 -11.32 1.13
CA GLU A 56 8.38 -12.47 1.97
C GLU A 56 8.89 -13.58 1.08
N ASP A 57 10.05 -14.18 1.43
CA ASP A 57 10.71 -15.19 0.59
C ASP A 57 10.93 -14.67 -0.84
N ASP A 58 11.33 -13.39 -0.94
CA ASP A 58 11.60 -12.72 -2.23
C ASP A 58 10.40 -12.55 -3.14
N HIS A 59 9.20 -12.77 -2.63
CA HIS A 59 7.96 -12.52 -3.38
C HIS A 59 7.20 -11.35 -2.81
N ILE A 60 6.61 -10.52 -3.68
CA ILE A 60 5.87 -9.33 -3.26
C ILE A 60 4.58 -9.75 -2.60
N VAL A 61 4.40 -9.36 -1.34
CA VAL A 61 3.16 -9.63 -0.60
C VAL A 61 2.34 -8.37 -0.37
N ASN A 62 2.98 -7.20 -0.30
CA ASN A 62 2.27 -5.92 -0.15
C ASN A 62 2.91 -4.88 -1.05
N ILE A 63 2.08 -3.99 -1.60
CA ILE A 63 2.52 -2.81 -2.35
C ILE A 63 2.02 -1.59 -1.59
N CYS A 64 2.93 -0.73 -1.15
CA CYS A 64 2.59 0.41 -0.31
C CYS A 64 2.77 1.71 -1.08
N CYS A 65 1.68 2.48 -1.22
CA CYS A 65 1.67 3.76 -1.93
C CYS A 65 1.43 4.88 -0.93
N ARG A 66 2.39 5.82 -0.84
CA ARG A 66 2.28 6.97 0.05
C ARG A 66 2.28 8.29 -0.69
N GLU A 67 2.81 8.32 -1.90
CA GLU A 67 2.93 9.56 -2.68
C GLU A 67 1.87 9.66 -3.76
N SER A 68 1.50 8.53 -4.36
CA SER A 68 0.51 8.51 -5.42
C SER A 68 -0.07 7.11 -5.54
N CYS A 69 -1.38 7.03 -5.74
CA CYS A 69 -2.06 5.77 -6.02
C CYS A 69 -3.24 6.07 -6.92
N ILE A 70 -3.12 5.70 -8.19
CA ILE A 70 -4.14 6.01 -9.20
C ILE A 70 -5.08 4.82 -9.36
N TYR A 71 -6.37 5.06 -9.27
CA TYR A 71 -7.39 4.04 -9.50
C TYR A 71 -8.46 4.59 -10.43
N ASN A 72 -8.61 3.97 -11.60
CA ASN A 72 -9.57 4.40 -12.62
C ASN A 72 -9.45 5.91 -12.92
N GLY A 73 -8.21 6.39 -13.02
CA GLY A 73 -7.95 7.79 -13.32
C GLY A 73 -8.06 8.74 -12.14
N ASN A 74 -8.35 8.23 -10.94
CA ASN A 74 -8.47 9.05 -9.73
C ASN A 74 -7.24 8.89 -8.85
N GLU A 75 -6.65 10.02 -8.41
CA GLU A 75 -5.57 9.99 -7.44
C GLU A 75 -6.19 9.77 -6.05
N LEU A 76 -5.85 8.65 -5.43
CA LEU A 76 -6.43 8.28 -4.13
C LEU A 76 -5.72 8.92 -2.95
N ILE A 77 -4.40 9.19 -3.08
CA ILE A 77 -3.65 9.81 -1.99
C ILE A 77 -4.12 11.26 -1.83
N LYS A 78 -4.41 11.64 -0.60
CA LYS A 78 -4.99 12.95 -0.21
C LYS A 78 -6.46 13.10 -0.57
N MET A 79 -7.09 12.06 -1.11
CA MET A 79 -8.52 12.09 -1.39
C MET A 79 -9.31 12.08 -0.08
N ASN A 80 -10.44 12.77 -0.05
CA ASN A 80 -11.38 12.70 1.06
C ASN A 80 -11.88 11.26 1.18
N PHE A 81 -11.93 10.73 2.41
CA PHE A 81 -12.27 9.33 2.61
C PHE A 81 -13.71 9.01 2.18
N GLU A 82 -14.65 9.93 2.41
CA GLU A 82 -16.03 9.71 1.99
C GLU A 82 -16.14 9.62 0.47
N LYS A 83 -15.37 10.44 -0.24
CA LYS A 83 -15.31 10.36 -1.70
C LYS A 83 -14.70 9.03 -2.13
N PHE A 84 -13.66 8.57 -1.42
CA PHE A 84 -13.06 7.28 -1.73
C PHE A 84 -14.07 6.14 -1.62
N LEU A 85 -14.91 6.17 -0.59
CA LEU A 85 -15.94 5.13 -0.43
C LEU A 85 -16.87 5.07 -1.65
N SER A 86 -17.20 6.23 -2.23
CA SER A 86 -18.05 6.26 -3.41
C SER A 86 -17.31 5.77 -4.66
N VAL A 87 -15.99 5.91 -4.69
CA VAL A 87 -15.17 5.45 -5.81
C VAL A 87 -14.96 3.94 -5.76
N ILE A 88 -14.62 3.41 -4.58
CA ILE A 88 -14.33 1.98 -4.42
C ILE A 88 -15.62 1.14 -4.37
N LYS A 89 -16.70 1.73 -3.92
CA LYS A 89 -18.02 1.08 -3.80
C LYS A 89 -17.99 -0.16 -2.92
N GLU A 90 -17.29 -0.05 -1.82
CA GLU A 90 -17.16 -1.15 -0.86
C GLU A 90 -17.16 -0.56 0.54
N GLU A 91 -17.72 -1.29 1.50
CA GLU A 91 -17.67 -0.92 2.91
C GLU A 91 -16.44 -1.54 3.56
N PRO A 92 -15.79 -0.85 4.51
CA PRO A 92 -14.65 -1.46 5.21
C PRO A 92 -15.06 -2.71 5.97
N SER A 93 -14.22 -3.73 5.93
CA SER A 93 -14.43 -4.95 6.72
C SER A 93 -13.90 -4.79 8.13
N ASN A 94 -12.98 -3.87 8.36
CA ASN A 94 -12.40 -3.62 9.67
C ASN A 94 -11.93 -2.19 9.78
N HIS A 95 -11.83 -1.68 11.01
CA HIS A 95 -11.38 -0.32 11.27
C HIS A 95 -10.63 -0.28 12.59
N GLU A 96 -9.42 0.28 12.57
CA GLU A 96 -8.61 0.46 13.78
C GLU A 96 -8.03 1.88 13.78
N ILE A 97 -7.56 2.30 14.95
CA ILE A 97 -6.85 3.58 15.08
C ILE A 97 -5.44 3.27 15.52
N CYS A 98 -4.47 3.75 14.74
CA CYS A 98 -3.05 3.55 15.01
C CYS A 98 -2.37 4.88 15.26
N TYR A 99 -1.59 4.96 16.34
CA TYR A 99 -0.81 6.15 16.62
C TYR A 99 0.51 6.10 15.85
N ILE A 100 0.77 7.13 15.08
CA ILE A 100 2.02 7.25 14.31
C ILE A 100 2.86 8.35 14.95
N PRO A 101 3.98 8.01 15.61
CA PRO A 101 4.85 9.02 16.20
C PRO A 101 5.48 9.89 15.12
N CYS A 102 5.51 11.19 15.39
CA CYS A 102 6.19 12.16 14.53
C CYS A 102 7.29 12.84 15.33
N LYS A 103 7.83 13.94 14.84
CA LYS A 103 8.89 14.65 15.54
C LYS A 103 8.35 15.40 16.77
N ASP A 104 9.23 15.68 17.73
CA ASP A 104 8.99 16.62 18.84
C ASP A 104 7.80 16.23 19.72
N ASN A 105 7.71 14.95 20.05
CA ASN A 105 6.72 14.41 21.00
C ASN A 105 5.27 14.59 20.56
N TRP A 106 5.03 14.72 19.27
CA TRP A 106 3.67 14.68 18.77
C TRP A 106 3.53 13.57 17.73
N GLY A 107 2.30 13.25 17.39
CA GLY A 107 2.04 12.20 16.43
C GLY A 107 0.64 12.33 15.87
N GLN A 108 0.30 11.36 15.03
CA GLN A 108 -0.99 11.32 14.33
C GLN A 108 -1.73 10.06 14.74
N ASN A 109 -3.01 10.20 15.09
CA ASN A 109 -3.90 9.06 15.21
C ASN A 109 -4.51 8.80 13.85
N GLN A 110 -3.95 7.85 13.12
CA GLN A 110 -4.46 7.52 11.80
C GLN A 110 -5.47 6.39 11.89
N HIS A 111 -6.55 6.53 11.14
CA HIS A 111 -7.56 5.49 11.03
C HIS A 111 -7.17 4.53 9.93
N VAL A 112 -7.16 3.23 10.24
CA VAL A 112 -6.81 2.19 9.27
C VAL A 112 -8.08 1.42 8.94
N TYR A 113 -8.48 1.49 7.68
CA TYR A 113 -9.67 0.79 7.18
C TYR A 113 -9.21 -0.35 6.29
N VAL A 114 -9.75 -1.54 6.53
CA VAL A 114 -9.41 -2.73 5.74
C VAL A 114 -10.58 -3.07 4.83
N PHE A 115 -10.29 -3.30 3.57
CA PHE A 115 -11.27 -3.64 2.55
C PHE A 115 -10.91 -5.02 1.99
N ASP A 116 -11.45 -6.07 2.62
CA ASP A 116 -11.05 -7.44 2.29
C ASP A 116 -11.38 -7.86 0.86
N LYS A 117 -12.48 -7.37 0.32
CA LYS A 117 -12.85 -7.73 -1.05
C LYS A 117 -11.88 -7.15 -2.08
N SER A 118 -11.39 -5.96 -1.82
CA SER A 118 -10.50 -5.26 -2.74
C SER A 118 -9.03 -5.52 -2.44
N GLY A 119 -8.71 -6.06 -1.26
CA GLY A 119 -7.31 -6.27 -0.86
C GLY A 119 -6.59 -4.98 -0.57
N LEU A 120 -7.24 -4.06 0.15
CA LEU A 120 -6.67 -2.75 0.46
C LEU A 120 -6.69 -2.48 1.96
N GLN A 121 -5.62 -1.84 2.44
CA GLN A 121 -5.61 -1.11 3.70
C GLN A 121 -5.49 0.36 3.38
N VAL A 122 -6.37 1.17 3.93
CA VAL A 122 -6.41 2.60 3.66
C VAL A 122 -6.18 3.35 4.96
N TRP A 123 -5.11 4.12 5.02
CA TRP A 123 -4.73 4.87 6.21
C TRP A 123 -5.18 6.31 6.04
N VAL A 124 -5.97 6.81 6.97
CA VAL A 124 -6.64 8.10 6.88
C VAL A 124 -6.28 8.98 8.06
N TRP A 125 -5.93 10.22 7.79
CA TRP A 125 -5.67 11.23 8.82
C TRP A 125 -6.42 12.50 8.47
N ARG A 126 -7.21 12.98 9.43
CA ARG A 126 -8.04 14.19 9.25
C ARG A 126 -8.95 14.08 8.03
N GLY A 127 -9.52 12.90 7.84
CA GLY A 127 -10.46 12.66 6.76
C GLY A 127 -9.86 12.48 5.38
N LYS A 128 -8.53 12.49 5.26
CA LYS A 128 -7.86 12.35 3.96
C LYS A 128 -6.94 11.14 3.96
N ILE A 129 -6.85 10.50 2.82
CA ILE A 129 -6.04 9.28 2.66
C ILE A 129 -4.57 9.65 2.65
N LYS A 130 -3.79 9.02 3.53
CA LYS A 130 -2.34 9.20 3.62
C LYS A 130 -1.57 8.08 2.94
N THR A 131 -2.05 6.85 3.04
CA THR A 131 -1.35 5.67 2.57
C THR A 131 -2.36 4.64 2.11
N ILE A 132 -2.04 3.95 1.03
CA ILE A 132 -2.80 2.78 0.58
C ILE A 132 -1.84 1.61 0.46
N ILE A 133 -2.19 0.50 1.11
CA ILE A 133 -1.42 -0.74 1.03
C ILE A 133 -2.28 -1.77 0.29
N ILE A 134 -1.71 -2.32 -0.76
CA ILE A 134 -2.35 -3.37 -1.55
C ILE A 134 -1.78 -4.70 -1.07
N TYR A 135 -2.63 -5.63 -0.68
CA TYR A 135 -2.17 -6.92 -0.19
C TYR A 135 -2.91 -8.05 -0.90
N ASP A 136 -2.29 -9.23 -0.89
CA ASP A 136 -2.86 -10.41 -1.51
C ASP A 136 -3.83 -11.07 -0.52
N THR A 137 -5.12 -11.00 -0.82
CA THR A 137 -6.14 -11.58 0.06
C THR A 137 -6.04 -13.09 0.15
N ASN A 138 -5.38 -13.73 -0.79
CA ASN A 138 -5.20 -15.18 -0.78
C ASN A 138 -4.01 -15.62 0.05
N SER A 139 -3.09 -14.70 0.37
CA SER A 139 -1.88 -15.05 1.12
C SER A 139 -2.17 -15.30 2.61
N ASP A 140 -3.31 -14.83 3.09
CA ASP A 140 -3.69 -14.94 4.51
C ASP A 140 -4.54 -16.17 4.79
N VAL A 141 -4.74 -17.02 3.83
CA VAL A 141 -5.53 -18.25 4.03
C VAL A 141 -4.66 -19.28 4.74
N GLU A 142 -5.08 -19.64 5.91
CA GLU A 142 -4.35 -20.60 6.75
C GLU A 142 -5.06 -21.90 6.85
#